data_543e051e5e1114a999e2f3935e06e9a7
#
_entry.id   543e051e5e1114a999e2f3935e06e9a7
#
_cell.length_a   1.000
_cell.length_b   1.000
_cell.length_c   1.000
_cell.angle_alpha   90.00
_cell.angle_beta   90.00
_cell.angle_gamma   90.00
#
_symmetry.space_group_name_H-M   'P 1'
#
loop_
_entity.id
_entity.type
_entity.pdbx_description
1 polymer ?
#
loop_
_entity_poly.entity_id
_entity_poly.type
_entity_poly.pdbx_seq_one_letter_code
_entity_poly.pdbx_strand_id
1 'polypeptide(L)'
;YFLMGFQLFASGSYEIFNFPVDARNLALHNSASAYDGILLNNNPASLSKRANGNTYSYFYLPANIHFTGFQNVHNSSSGVRANKISFMSYGAIIDGETEKKSYAYDILLESGVKKEIKNLTSVGLSAGYLFSSIAGYKSQLLYSNIGIRSRMLRKRLGVGLSLENIGFLLKSYTDV
;
A
#
# COMPACT_ATOMS: atom_id res chain seq x y z
N TYR A 1 -22.29 -3.61 -12.08
CA TYR A 1 -21.43 -4.31 -11.12
C TYR A 1 -21.66 -3.71 -9.73
N PHE A 2 -22.06 -4.53 -8.75
CA PHE A 2 -22.10 -4.11 -7.36
C PHE A 2 -20.82 -4.59 -6.67
N LEU A 3 -20.04 -3.66 -6.10
CA LEU A 3 -18.78 -3.93 -5.41
C LEU A 3 -19.03 -3.71 -3.93
N MET A 4 -18.85 -4.74 -3.14
CA MET A 4 -18.91 -4.69 -1.68
C MET A 4 -17.53 -5.00 -1.11
N GLY A 5 -16.92 -4.02 -0.48
CA GLY A 5 -15.61 -4.14 0.15
C GLY A 5 -15.71 -3.80 1.63
N PHE A 6 -15.20 -4.67 2.48
CA PHE A 6 -14.98 -4.40 3.89
C PHE A 6 -13.50 -4.24 4.15
N GLN A 7 -13.11 -3.15 4.76
CA GLN A 7 -11.75 -2.86 5.17
C GLN A 7 -11.72 -2.67 6.68
N LEU A 8 -10.89 -3.44 7.35
CA LEU A 8 -10.55 -3.24 8.75
C LEU A 8 -9.17 -2.57 8.78
N PHE A 9 -9.14 -1.32 9.21
CA PHE A 9 -7.91 -0.57 9.39
C PHE A 9 -7.43 -0.70 10.83
N ALA A 10 -6.23 -1.22 11.03
CA ALA A 10 -5.43 -0.86 12.18
C ALA A 10 -4.73 0.45 11.81
N SER A 11 -5.26 1.60 12.23
CA SER A 11 -4.71 2.90 11.86
C SER A 11 -3.33 3.07 12.50
N GLY A 12 -2.29 2.83 11.71
CA GLY A 12 -0.97 3.34 12.00
C GLY A 12 -0.89 4.79 11.58
N SER A 13 -0.17 5.60 12.33
CA SER A 13 0.01 7.04 12.08
C SER A 13 0.91 7.39 10.89
N TYR A 14 1.14 6.48 9.96
CA TYR A 14 1.99 6.71 8.81
C TYR A 14 1.17 6.97 7.55
N GLU A 15 1.18 8.21 7.08
CA GLU A 15 0.39 8.67 5.94
C GLU A 15 0.75 7.95 4.63
N ILE A 16 1.98 7.48 4.48
CA ILE A 16 2.43 6.79 3.26
C ILE A 16 1.60 5.54 2.93
N PHE A 17 0.96 4.89 3.91
CA PHE A 17 0.05 3.77 3.67
C PHE A 17 -1.23 4.17 2.91
N ASN A 18 -1.63 5.44 3.02
CA ASN A 18 -2.84 5.96 2.39
C ASN A 18 -2.62 6.34 0.92
N PHE A 19 -1.36 6.38 0.46
CA PHE A 19 -1.03 6.80 -0.89
C PHE A 19 -0.80 5.59 -1.82
N PRO A 20 -1.71 5.37 -2.78
CA PRO A 20 -1.54 4.33 -3.79
C PRO A 20 -0.54 4.73 -4.86
N VAL A 21 0.12 3.74 -5.46
CA VAL A 21 1.05 3.94 -6.57
C VAL A 21 0.31 4.15 -7.90
N ASP A 22 -0.99 4.41 -7.90
CA ASP A 22 -1.73 4.67 -9.14
C ASP A 22 -2.87 5.67 -8.95
N ALA A 23 -3.06 6.50 -9.97
CA ALA A 23 -4.08 7.55 -9.98
C ALA A 23 -5.52 7.00 -9.89
N ARG A 24 -5.78 5.78 -10.35
CA ARG A 24 -7.12 5.17 -10.28
C ARG A 24 -7.47 4.83 -8.84
N ASN A 25 -6.56 4.20 -8.10
CA ASN A 25 -6.80 3.88 -6.69
C ASN A 25 -6.90 5.15 -5.84
N LEU A 26 -6.12 6.18 -6.19
CA LEU A 26 -6.25 7.49 -5.57
C LEU A 26 -7.65 8.08 -5.80
N ALA A 27 -8.16 8.04 -7.03
CA ALA A 27 -9.50 8.52 -7.38
C ALA A 27 -10.63 7.71 -6.70
N LEU A 28 -10.41 6.43 -6.43
CA LEU A 28 -11.33 5.56 -5.69
C LEU A 28 -11.15 5.65 -4.17
N HIS A 29 -10.31 6.56 -3.70
CA HIS A 29 -10.02 6.77 -2.29
C HIS A 29 -9.66 5.46 -1.56
N ASN A 30 -8.81 4.64 -2.18
CA ASN A 30 -8.39 3.32 -1.68
C ASN A 30 -9.53 2.31 -1.40
N SER A 31 -10.76 2.55 -1.83
CA SER A 31 -11.91 1.66 -1.59
C SER A 31 -12.01 0.49 -2.58
N ALA A 32 -10.88 0.03 -3.10
CA ALA A 32 -10.82 -0.93 -4.21
C ALA A 32 -10.64 -2.41 -3.80
N SER A 33 -10.96 -2.79 -2.55
CA SER A 33 -10.70 -4.14 -2.02
C SER A 33 -11.36 -5.28 -2.81
N ALA A 34 -12.45 -5.03 -3.51
CA ALA A 34 -13.12 -6.01 -4.37
C ALA A 34 -12.80 -5.85 -5.87
N TYR A 35 -12.06 -4.81 -6.25
CA TYR A 35 -11.74 -4.50 -7.63
C TYR A 35 -10.55 -5.34 -8.13
N ASP A 36 -10.51 -5.63 -9.43
CA ASP A 36 -9.36 -6.27 -10.10
C ASP A 36 -8.28 -5.21 -10.33
N GLY A 37 -7.51 -4.97 -9.30
CA GLY A 37 -6.49 -3.92 -9.27
C GLY A 37 -5.19 -4.33 -9.95
N ILE A 38 -4.43 -3.30 -10.29
CA ILE A 38 -3.09 -3.45 -10.85
C ILE A 38 -2.06 -3.55 -9.71
N LEU A 39 -2.44 -3.23 -8.46
CA LEU A 39 -1.51 -2.87 -7.41
C LEU A 39 -1.69 -3.65 -6.12
N LEU A 40 -0.58 -3.73 -5.37
CA LEU A 40 -0.48 -4.23 -4.00
C LEU A 40 -1.12 -3.29 -2.95
N ASN A 41 -2.09 -2.48 -3.32
CA ASN A 41 -2.75 -1.64 -2.34
C ASN A 41 -3.97 -2.37 -1.77
N ASN A 42 -4.19 -2.21 -0.48
CA ASN A 42 -5.39 -2.56 0.27
C ASN A 42 -5.73 -4.06 0.31
N ASN A 43 -5.90 -4.74 -0.80
CA ASN A 43 -6.21 -6.16 -0.81
C ASN A 43 -5.26 -6.89 -1.77
N PRO A 44 -4.25 -7.62 -1.28
CA PRO A 44 -3.33 -8.34 -2.14
C PRO A 44 -4.02 -9.41 -3.00
N ALA A 45 -5.21 -9.89 -2.63
CA ALA A 45 -6.01 -10.80 -3.45
C ALA A 45 -6.62 -10.14 -4.70
N SER A 46 -6.61 -8.81 -4.77
CA SER A 46 -7.14 -8.05 -5.90
C SER A 46 -6.17 -7.89 -7.07
N LEU A 47 -4.89 -8.24 -6.91
CA LEU A 47 -3.90 -8.18 -7.99
C LEU A 47 -4.41 -8.85 -9.26
N SER A 48 -4.32 -8.16 -10.39
CA SER A 48 -4.82 -8.66 -11.67
C SER A 48 -3.76 -9.40 -12.46
N LYS A 49 -4.11 -10.54 -13.06
CA LYS A 49 -3.25 -11.21 -14.04
C LYS A 49 -2.99 -10.37 -15.31
N ARG A 50 -3.79 -9.34 -15.56
CA ARG A 50 -3.62 -8.42 -16.69
C ARG A 50 -2.58 -7.34 -16.44
N ALA A 51 -2.13 -7.21 -15.22
CA ALA A 51 -1.25 -6.13 -14.76
C ALA A 51 0.24 -6.48 -14.84
N ASN A 52 0.65 -7.24 -15.84
CA ASN A 52 2.08 -7.52 -16.04
C ASN A 52 2.81 -6.27 -16.51
N GLY A 53 3.81 -5.82 -15.75
CA GLY A 53 4.59 -4.64 -16.10
C GLY A 53 4.96 -3.76 -14.93
N ASN A 54 5.39 -2.56 -15.25
CA ASN A 54 5.85 -1.55 -14.30
C ASN A 54 4.86 -0.39 -14.23
N THR A 55 4.66 0.13 -13.03
CA THR A 55 3.91 1.35 -12.78
C THR A 55 4.79 2.32 -12.01
N TYR A 56 4.82 3.56 -12.44
CA TYR A 56 5.52 4.65 -11.78
C TYR A 56 4.53 5.78 -11.53
N SER A 57 4.61 6.41 -10.36
CA SER A 57 3.75 7.52 -9.96
C SER A 57 4.54 8.57 -9.21
N TYR A 58 4.17 9.82 -9.46
CA TYR A 58 4.64 10.97 -8.73
C TYR A 58 3.45 11.88 -8.43
N PHE A 59 3.32 12.29 -7.16
CA PHE A 59 2.31 13.24 -6.72
C PHE A 59 2.99 14.39 -5.98
N TYR A 60 2.58 15.59 -6.34
CA TYR A 60 2.89 16.80 -5.59
C TYR A 60 1.64 17.24 -4.83
N LEU A 61 1.75 17.37 -3.53
CA LEU A 61 0.66 17.69 -2.61
C LEU A 61 0.92 19.06 -1.95
N PRO A 62 -0.13 19.71 -1.40
CA PRO A 62 0.03 20.92 -0.60
C PRO A 62 1.09 20.75 0.49
N ALA A 63 1.62 21.87 1.00
CA ALA A 63 2.68 21.91 2.01
C ALA A 63 4.02 21.27 1.57
N ASN A 64 4.30 21.29 0.25
CA ASN A 64 5.54 20.79 -0.32
C ASN A 64 5.80 19.30 -0.04
N ILE A 65 4.71 18.51 0.01
CA ILE A 65 4.79 17.06 0.19
C ILE A 65 4.94 16.40 -1.18
N HIS A 66 5.91 15.51 -1.31
CA HIS A 66 6.19 14.77 -2.53
C HIS A 66 6.05 13.28 -2.27
N PHE A 67 5.28 12.61 -3.11
CA PHE A 67 5.18 11.15 -3.11
C PHE A 67 5.70 10.60 -4.43
N THR A 68 6.52 9.57 -4.34
CA THR A 68 7.01 8.79 -5.48
C THR A 68 6.76 7.32 -5.20
N GLY A 69 6.20 6.62 -6.18
CA GLY A 69 5.94 5.20 -6.09
C GLY A 69 6.35 4.45 -7.34
N PHE A 70 6.93 3.29 -7.17
CA PHE A 70 7.23 2.34 -8.22
C PHE A 70 6.71 0.97 -7.83
N GLN A 71 6.07 0.28 -8.77
CA GLN A 71 5.64 -1.09 -8.61
C GLN A 71 5.91 -1.91 -9.86
N ASN A 72 6.43 -3.10 -9.67
CA ASN A 72 6.55 -4.14 -10.68
C ASN A 72 5.54 -5.26 -10.38
N VAL A 73 4.81 -5.71 -11.40
CA VAL A 73 3.93 -6.87 -11.32
C VAL A 73 4.38 -7.90 -12.33
N HIS A 74 4.52 -9.13 -11.88
CA HIS A 74 4.91 -10.27 -12.69
C HIS A 74 3.91 -11.41 -12.56
N ASN A 75 3.44 -11.91 -13.70
CA ASN A 75 2.54 -13.05 -13.77
C ASN A 75 3.32 -14.35 -13.98
N SER A 76 2.98 -15.36 -13.18
CA SER A 76 3.54 -16.69 -13.28
C SER A 76 2.41 -17.72 -13.37
N SER A 77 2.73 -18.93 -13.78
CA SER A 77 1.80 -20.07 -13.74
C SER A 77 1.28 -20.37 -12.33
N SER A 78 2.08 -20.07 -11.30
CA SER A 78 1.73 -20.26 -9.88
C SER A 78 0.93 -19.12 -9.26
N GLY A 79 0.80 -17.97 -9.94
CA GLY A 79 0.08 -16.80 -9.43
C GLY A 79 0.64 -15.47 -9.90
N VAL A 80 0.21 -14.39 -9.26
CA VAL A 80 0.67 -13.02 -9.53
C VAL A 80 1.56 -12.58 -8.37
N ARG A 81 2.71 -12.01 -8.69
CA ARG A 81 3.63 -11.39 -7.72
C ARG A 81 3.72 -9.90 -8.00
N ALA A 82 3.86 -9.11 -6.97
CA ALA A 82 4.12 -7.69 -7.10
C ALA A 82 5.14 -7.24 -6.06
N ASN A 83 5.98 -6.28 -6.45
CA ASN A 83 6.92 -5.62 -5.57
C ASN A 83 6.70 -4.11 -5.69
N LYS A 84 6.65 -3.42 -4.58
CA LYS A 84 6.40 -1.99 -4.49
C LYS A 84 7.47 -1.31 -3.65
N ILE A 85 7.92 -0.15 -4.11
CA ILE A 85 8.70 0.80 -3.33
C ILE A 85 8.00 2.14 -3.41
N SER A 86 7.86 2.80 -2.28
CA SER A 86 7.30 4.15 -2.19
C SER A 86 8.17 5.02 -1.31
N PHE A 87 8.27 6.28 -1.68
CA PHE A 87 8.97 7.32 -0.94
C PHE A 87 8.04 8.51 -0.78
N MET A 88 7.95 9.04 0.43
CA MET A 88 7.20 10.24 0.76
C MET A 88 8.09 11.22 1.50
N SER A 89 8.19 12.44 0.99
CA SER A 89 8.89 13.54 1.65
C SER A 89 7.87 14.57 2.12
N TYR A 90 7.98 14.96 3.36
CA TYR A 90 7.10 15.98 3.98
C TYR A 90 7.70 17.39 3.96
N GLY A 91 8.79 17.57 3.19
CA GLY A 91 9.48 18.85 3.12
C GLY A 91 10.35 19.15 4.36
N ALA A 92 10.67 20.42 4.52
CA ALA A 92 11.46 20.89 5.65
C ALA A 92 10.55 21.33 6.80
N ILE A 93 10.86 20.85 7.99
CA ILE A 93 10.27 21.29 9.25
C ILE A 93 11.21 22.36 9.83
N ILE A 94 10.71 23.57 10.04
CA ILE A 94 11.48 24.68 10.61
C ILE A 94 11.09 24.79 12.09
N ASP A 95 12.07 24.68 12.95
CA ASP A 95 11.90 24.97 14.38
C ASP A 95 11.74 26.49 14.58
N GLY A 96 10.62 26.91 15.14
CA GLY A 96 10.27 28.30 15.32
C GLY A 96 11.18 29.08 16.29
N GLU A 97 11.90 28.38 17.18
CA GLU A 97 12.79 29.02 18.15
C GLU A 97 14.24 29.09 17.66
N THR A 98 14.71 28.04 16.99
CA THR A 98 16.12 27.91 16.58
C THR A 98 16.36 28.15 15.11
N GLU A 99 15.32 28.36 14.30
CA GLU A 99 15.35 28.42 12.82
C GLU A 99 16.01 27.19 12.17
N LYS A 100 16.26 26.14 12.94
CA LYS A 100 16.90 24.92 12.45
C LYS A 100 15.96 24.15 11.51
N LYS A 101 16.46 23.83 10.34
CA LYS A 101 15.74 23.03 9.35
C LYS A 101 15.97 21.53 9.62
N SER A 102 14.89 20.80 9.75
CA SER A 102 14.85 19.35 9.84
C SER A 102 14.03 18.78 8.69
N TYR A 103 14.24 17.52 8.33
CA TYR A 103 13.50 16.87 7.25
C TYR A 103 12.71 15.69 7.78
N ALA A 104 11.55 15.44 7.17
CA ALA A 104 10.76 14.26 7.43
C ALA A 104 10.50 13.49 6.13
N TYR A 105 10.66 12.17 6.19
CA TYR A 105 10.41 11.29 5.05
C TYR A 105 10.11 9.86 5.49
N ASP A 106 9.37 9.16 4.62
CA ASP A 106 9.04 7.75 4.76
C ASP A 106 9.51 6.96 3.55
N ILE A 107 9.98 5.74 3.76
CA ILE A 107 10.31 4.76 2.73
C ILE A 107 9.54 3.48 3.03
N LEU A 108 8.80 3.00 2.05
CA LEU A 108 8.00 1.79 2.16
C LEU A 108 8.41 0.78 1.10
N LEU A 109 8.75 -0.41 1.53
CA LEU A 109 9.04 -1.56 0.68
C LEU A 109 7.97 -2.63 0.93
N GLU A 110 7.37 -3.16 -0.12
CA GLU A 110 6.36 -4.19 0.01
C GLU A 110 6.48 -5.22 -1.11
N SER A 111 6.32 -6.48 -0.76
CA SER A 111 6.22 -7.59 -1.70
C SER A 111 4.99 -8.42 -1.40
N GLY A 112 4.27 -8.83 -2.45
CA GLY A 112 3.05 -9.58 -2.29
C GLY A 112 2.83 -10.60 -3.38
N VAL A 113 1.99 -11.58 -3.05
CA VAL A 113 1.60 -12.66 -3.94
C VAL A 113 0.10 -12.86 -3.90
N LYS A 114 -0.46 -13.20 -5.06
CA LYS A 114 -1.85 -13.65 -5.18
C LYS A 114 -1.88 -15.03 -5.79
N LYS A 115 -2.75 -15.88 -5.26
CA LYS A 115 -3.07 -17.20 -5.81
C LYS A 115 -4.58 -17.33 -6.03
N GLU A 116 -4.97 -17.88 -7.17
CA GLU A 116 -6.36 -18.30 -7.38
C GLU A 116 -6.56 -19.70 -6.82
N ILE A 117 -7.56 -19.85 -5.92
CA ILE A 117 -7.91 -21.14 -5.31
C ILE A 117 -8.95 -21.85 -6.16
N LYS A 118 -9.92 -21.08 -6.68
CA LYS A 118 -10.98 -21.55 -7.59
C LYS A 118 -11.19 -20.48 -8.66
N ASN A 119 -11.89 -20.83 -9.71
CA ASN A 119 -12.09 -19.95 -10.88
C ASN A 119 -12.62 -18.55 -10.56
N LEU A 120 -13.19 -18.33 -9.37
CA LEU A 120 -13.81 -17.07 -8.96
C LEU A 120 -13.27 -16.53 -7.64
N THR A 121 -12.42 -17.30 -6.92
CA THR A 121 -11.91 -16.92 -5.59
C THR A 121 -10.40 -16.87 -5.60
N SER A 122 -9.84 -15.80 -5.10
CA SER A 122 -8.40 -15.59 -4.93
C SER A 122 -8.07 -15.21 -3.49
N VAL A 123 -6.89 -15.58 -3.06
CA VAL A 123 -6.26 -15.13 -1.82
C VAL A 123 -4.97 -14.41 -2.13
N GLY A 124 -4.62 -13.48 -1.28
CA GLY A 124 -3.38 -12.73 -1.38
C GLY A 124 -2.76 -12.51 -0.02
N LEU A 125 -1.44 -12.41 -0.04
CA LEU A 125 -0.61 -12.07 1.10
C LEU A 125 0.42 -11.05 0.64
N SER A 126 0.67 -10.02 1.42
CA SER A 126 1.84 -9.17 1.26
C SER A 126 2.54 -8.96 2.59
N ALA A 127 3.82 -8.65 2.50
CA ALA A 127 4.63 -8.25 3.63
C ALA A 127 5.49 -7.05 3.22
N GLY A 128 5.71 -6.14 4.15
CA GLY A 128 6.44 -4.92 3.89
C GLY A 128 7.20 -4.41 5.11
N TYR A 129 8.09 -3.49 4.81
CA TYR A 129 8.91 -2.78 5.77
C TYR A 129 8.75 -1.28 5.52
N LEU A 130 8.48 -0.56 6.60
CA LEU A 130 8.42 0.89 6.61
C LEU A 130 9.59 1.42 7.44
N PHE A 131 10.32 2.34 6.85
CA PHE A 131 11.28 3.21 7.53
C PHE A 131 10.76 4.64 7.50
N SER A 132 10.71 5.27 8.65
CA SER A 132 10.30 6.66 8.81
C SER A 132 11.37 7.44 9.58
N SER A 133 11.59 8.68 9.14
CA SER A 133 12.52 9.60 9.80
C SER A 133 11.87 10.98 9.91
N ILE A 134 11.85 11.54 11.13
CA ILE A 134 11.29 12.86 11.42
C ILE A 134 12.28 13.61 12.30
N ALA A 135 12.86 14.68 11.79
CA ALA A 135 13.81 15.54 12.53
C ALA A 135 14.99 14.76 13.18
N GLY A 136 15.43 13.66 12.54
CA GLY A 136 16.51 12.81 13.05
C GLY A 136 16.04 11.61 13.87
N TYR A 137 14.81 11.63 14.39
CA TYR A 137 14.20 10.46 15.03
C TYR A 137 13.77 9.44 13.98
N LYS A 138 13.98 8.16 14.28
CA LYS A 138 13.75 7.06 13.32
C LYS A 138 12.74 6.07 13.87
N SER A 139 11.83 5.61 13.02
CA SER A 139 10.92 4.52 13.31
C SER A 139 11.00 3.45 12.25
N GLN A 140 10.81 2.20 12.63
CA GLN A 140 10.86 1.03 11.74
C GLN A 140 9.72 0.10 12.07
N LEU A 141 8.97 -0.32 11.05
CA LEU A 141 7.80 -1.18 11.17
C LEU A 141 7.89 -2.33 10.16
N LEU A 142 7.68 -3.55 10.63
CA LEU A 142 7.34 -4.69 9.76
C LEU A 142 5.82 -4.89 9.77
N TYR A 143 5.24 -5.09 8.59
CA TYR A 143 3.81 -5.31 8.48
C TYR A 143 3.47 -6.37 7.43
N SER A 144 2.24 -6.86 7.49
CA SER A 144 1.68 -7.78 6.51
C SER A 144 0.22 -7.45 6.23
N ASN A 145 -0.24 -7.78 5.02
CA ASN A 145 -1.63 -7.66 4.61
C ASN A 145 -2.10 -9.03 4.12
N ILE A 146 -3.31 -9.40 4.48
CA ILE A 146 -3.95 -10.63 4.04
C ILE A 146 -5.26 -10.25 3.37
N GLY A 147 -5.58 -10.91 2.27
CA GLY A 147 -6.81 -10.63 1.57
C GLY A 147 -7.43 -11.85 0.92
N ILE A 148 -8.74 -11.79 0.82
CA ILE A 148 -9.56 -12.70 0.02
C ILE A 148 -10.45 -11.89 -0.90
N ARG A 149 -10.67 -12.42 -2.08
CA ARG A 149 -11.58 -11.84 -3.06
C ARG A 149 -12.32 -12.93 -3.80
N SER A 150 -13.63 -12.74 -3.97
CA SER A 150 -14.48 -13.65 -4.70
C SER A 150 -15.34 -12.91 -5.71
N ARG A 151 -15.62 -13.53 -6.85
CA ARG A 151 -16.59 -13.07 -7.84
C ARG A 151 -17.78 -14.01 -7.82
N MET A 152 -18.96 -13.45 -7.61
CA MET A 152 -20.23 -14.16 -7.49
C MET A 152 -21.18 -13.76 -8.61
N LEU A 153 -22.36 -14.38 -8.69
CA LEU A 153 -23.44 -14.06 -9.62
C LEU A 153 -22.93 -13.94 -11.07
N ARG A 154 -22.28 -15.00 -11.60
CA ARG A 154 -21.71 -15.01 -12.94
C ARG A 154 -20.75 -13.83 -13.21
N LYS A 155 -19.93 -13.47 -12.21
CA LYS A 155 -18.97 -12.36 -12.23
C LYS A 155 -19.60 -10.96 -12.17
N ARG A 156 -20.87 -10.82 -11.85
CA ARG A 156 -21.55 -9.52 -11.73
C ARG A 156 -21.35 -8.87 -10.36
N LEU A 157 -21.10 -9.66 -9.32
CA LEU A 157 -20.82 -9.20 -7.97
C LEU A 157 -19.38 -9.56 -7.59
N GLY A 158 -18.59 -8.56 -7.19
CA GLY A 158 -17.28 -8.74 -6.58
C GLY A 158 -17.36 -8.46 -5.09
N VAL A 159 -16.86 -9.41 -4.28
CA VAL A 159 -16.75 -9.26 -2.83
C VAL A 159 -15.28 -9.41 -2.46
N GLY A 160 -14.77 -8.49 -1.64
CA GLY A 160 -13.40 -8.52 -1.12
C GLY A 160 -13.38 -8.23 0.38
N LEU A 161 -12.52 -8.93 1.08
CA LEU A 161 -12.19 -8.71 2.48
C LEU A 161 -10.68 -8.63 2.59
N SER A 162 -10.17 -7.64 3.31
CA SER A 162 -8.75 -7.52 3.63
C SER A 162 -8.55 -7.17 5.10
N LEU A 163 -7.45 -7.65 5.62
CA LEU A 163 -6.90 -7.27 6.90
C LEU A 163 -5.52 -6.68 6.63
N GLU A 164 -5.35 -5.40 6.97
CA GLU A 164 -4.25 -4.58 6.50
C GLU A 164 -3.41 -4.07 7.66
N ASN A 165 -2.12 -3.84 7.36
CA ASN A 165 -1.16 -3.24 8.29
C ASN A 165 -1.05 -4.00 9.63
N ILE A 166 -1.16 -5.35 9.58
CA ILE A 166 -0.89 -6.19 10.73
C ILE A 166 0.63 -6.22 10.91
N GLY A 167 1.13 -5.56 11.92
CA GLY A 167 2.57 -5.46 12.09
C GLY A 167 2.99 -5.18 13.52
N PHE A 168 4.29 -5.09 13.69
CA PHE A 168 4.90 -4.71 14.94
C PHE A 168 6.05 -3.73 14.70
N LEU A 169 6.21 -2.84 15.64
CA LEU A 169 7.22 -1.82 15.64
C LEU A 169 8.56 -2.44 16.03
N LEU A 170 9.56 -2.33 15.15
CA LEU A 170 10.93 -2.77 15.43
C LEU A 170 11.69 -1.69 16.20
N LYS A 171 11.43 -0.43 15.84
CA LYS A 171 12.02 0.74 16.49
C LYS A 171 10.99 1.87 16.55
N SER A 172 10.82 2.47 17.72
CA SER A 172 10.00 3.66 17.92
C SER A 172 10.83 4.94 17.76
N TYR A 173 10.19 6.06 17.45
CA TYR A 173 10.82 7.38 17.43
C TYR A 173 11.43 7.79 18.77
N THR A 174 10.98 7.19 19.87
CA THR A 174 11.44 7.49 21.23
C THR A 174 12.71 6.74 21.65
N ASP A 175 13.12 5.74 20.87
CA ASP A 175 14.33 4.96 21.13
C ASP A 175 15.54 5.72 20.56
N VAL A 176 16.18 6.53 21.40
CA VAL A 176 17.41 7.28 21.10
C VAL A 176 18.63 6.44 21.46
#